data_b936d74f0c528845122bb150a4e4b2e2
#
_entry.id   b936d74f0c528845122bb150a4e4b2e2
#
_cell.length_a   1.000
_cell.length_b   1.000
_cell.length_c   1.000
_cell.angle_alpha   90.00
_cell.angle_beta   90.00
_cell.angle_gamma   90.00
#
_symmetry.space_group_name_H-M   'P 1'
#
loop_
_entity.id
_entity.type
_entity.pdbx_description
1 polymer ?
#
loop_
_entity_poly.entity_id
_entity_poly.type
_entity_poly.pdbx_seq_one_letter_code
_entity_poly.pdbx_strand_id
1 'polypeptide(L)'
;MATVKVKFRASSVADREGRLFYQIIHNRVTRQISTGYKLFPSEWDGLYAGGLLLNSEDKRHAYLATLKSRIAEDKARLECLVARLDRAGESYTAEDVVKLYLTPSNREDFFTFTRMLIGQLRQVGKTHTAERYVTVMNSFGRFHRENELLWEEVDSDLMVEYETYLK
;
A
#
# COMPACT_ATOMS: atom_id res chain seq x y z
N MET A 1 -15.07 12.54 -3.35
CA MET A 1 -13.73 11.91 -3.40
C MET A 1 -12.89 12.39 -2.24
N ALA A 2 -12.30 11.47 -1.46
CA ALA A 2 -11.40 11.84 -0.39
C ALA A 2 -9.99 12.18 -0.93
N THR A 3 -9.25 13.01 -0.22
CA THR A 3 -7.88 13.39 -0.57
C THR A 3 -6.92 12.87 0.48
N VAL A 4 -5.85 12.19 0.03
CA VAL A 4 -4.77 11.68 0.89
C VAL A 4 -3.55 12.58 0.76
N LYS A 5 -3.03 13.06 1.89
CA LYS A 5 -1.80 13.88 1.95
C LYS A 5 -0.82 13.30 2.95
N VAL A 6 0.45 13.30 2.57
CA VAL A 6 1.55 13.01 3.49
C VAL A 6 1.96 14.31 4.17
N LYS A 7 2.07 14.31 5.49
CA LYS A 7 2.38 15.49 6.29
C LYS A 7 3.47 15.18 7.30
N PHE A 8 4.29 16.17 7.56
CA PHE A 8 5.34 16.12 8.57
C PHE A 8 5.07 17.17 9.65
N ARG A 9 5.32 16.79 10.90
CA ARG A 9 5.28 17.70 12.05
C ARG A 9 6.65 17.67 12.73
N ALA A 10 7.36 18.78 12.64
CA ALA A 10 8.62 18.95 13.34
C ALA A 10 8.45 18.80 14.87
N SER A 11 9.52 18.38 15.54
CA SER A 11 9.58 18.38 17.01
C SER A 11 9.65 19.82 17.52
N SER A 12 9.03 20.09 18.66
CA SER A 12 9.20 21.36 19.37
C SER A 12 10.58 21.47 20.08
N VAL A 13 11.30 20.38 20.17
CA VAL A 13 12.66 20.34 20.76
C VAL A 13 13.66 20.41 19.62
N ALA A 14 14.64 21.30 19.73
CA ALA A 14 15.71 21.43 18.75
C ALA A 14 16.48 20.09 18.59
N ASP A 15 16.98 19.85 17.38
CA ASP A 15 17.77 18.66 17.02
C ASP A 15 17.08 17.31 17.31
N ARG A 16 15.75 17.31 17.32
CA ARG A 16 14.96 16.10 17.51
C ARG A 16 14.11 15.80 16.28
N GLU A 17 14.03 14.52 15.94
CA GLU A 17 13.18 14.04 14.85
C GLU A 17 11.71 14.42 15.07
N GLY A 18 11.06 14.87 14.01
CA GLY A 18 9.62 15.05 13.94
C GLY A 18 8.92 13.76 13.56
N ARG A 19 7.61 13.83 13.35
CA ARG A 19 6.74 12.69 13.03
C ARG A 19 6.05 12.89 11.70
N LEU A 20 5.97 11.82 10.94
CA LEU A 20 5.22 11.76 9.71
C LEU A 20 3.83 11.16 9.99
N PHE A 21 2.82 11.70 9.30
CA PHE A 21 1.45 11.19 9.37
C PHE A 21 0.74 11.36 8.03
N TYR A 22 -0.24 10.50 7.78
CA TYR A 22 -1.15 10.67 6.64
C TYR A 22 -2.37 11.48 7.07
N GLN A 23 -2.78 12.39 6.22
CA GLN A 23 -3.95 13.23 6.41
C GLN A 23 -4.98 12.88 5.35
N ILE A 24 -6.16 12.46 5.79
CA ILE A 24 -7.31 12.13 4.95
C ILE A 24 -8.34 13.23 5.11
N ILE A 25 -8.76 13.80 3.99
CA ILE A 25 -9.73 14.89 3.93
C ILE A 25 -10.92 14.44 3.09
N HIS A 26 -12.10 14.39 3.68
CA HIS A 26 -13.35 14.07 2.98
C HIS A 26 -14.50 14.92 3.54
N ASN A 27 -15.27 15.55 2.65
CA ASN A 27 -16.40 16.41 3.02
C ASN A 27 -16.06 17.46 4.10
N ARG A 28 -14.89 18.13 3.96
CA ARG A 28 -14.35 19.10 4.92
C ARG A 28 -13.95 18.52 6.30
N VAL A 29 -14.11 17.21 6.48
CA VAL A 29 -13.65 16.52 7.69
C VAL A 29 -12.23 16.00 7.45
N THR A 30 -11.36 16.26 8.42
CA THR A 30 -9.95 15.81 8.37
C THR A 30 -9.69 14.76 9.45
N ARG A 31 -9.02 13.67 9.07
CA ARG A 31 -8.51 12.64 9.96
C ARG A 31 -7.02 12.41 9.72
N GLN A 32 -6.32 11.94 10.74
CA GLN A 32 -4.88 11.69 10.69
C GLN A 32 -4.57 10.25 11.10
N ILE A 33 -3.64 9.63 10.37
CA ILE A 33 -3.07 8.32 10.68
C ILE A 33 -1.61 8.52 11.05
N SER A 34 -1.22 8.12 12.24
CA SER A 34 0.17 8.15 12.67
C SER A 34 0.93 6.97 12.04
N THR A 35 2.07 7.24 11.41
CA THR A 35 2.87 6.21 10.73
C THR A 35 3.95 5.58 11.62
N GLY A 36 4.30 6.23 12.73
CA GLY A 36 5.48 5.87 13.52
C GLY A 36 6.81 6.29 12.89
N TYR A 37 6.82 6.79 11.65
CA TYR A 37 8.03 7.23 10.94
C TYR A 37 8.55 8.54 11.52
N LYS A 38 9.88 8.62 11.66
CA LYS A 38 10.57 9.77 12.23
C LYS A 38 11.63 10.29 11.29
N LEU A 39 11.71 11.62 11.17
CA LEU A 39 12.62 12.34 10.26
C LEU A 39 13.10 13.62 10.92
N PHE A 40 14.27 14.11 10.52
CA PHE A 40 14.65 15.49 10.76
C PHE A 40 14.01 16.43 9.74
N PRO A 41 13.78 17.72 10.07
CA PRO A 41 13.19 18.68 9.15
C PRO A 41 13.93 18.76 7.80
N SER A 42 15.26 18.78 7.82
CA SER A 42 16.11 18.79 6.61
C SER A 42 15.93 17.57 5.72
N GLU A 43 15.68 16.39 6.31
CA GLU A 43 15.43 15.15 5.58
C GLU A 43 14.05 15.16 4.91
N TRP A 44 13.06 15.75 5.56
CA TRP A 44 11.73 15.91 4.98
C TRP A 44 11.77 16.75 3.70
N ASP A 45 12.45 17.89 3.75
CA ASP A 45 12.60 18.76 2.59
C ASP A 45 13.33 18.08 1.45
N GLY A 46 14.40 17.31 1.75
CA GLY A 46 15.15 16.51 0.78
C GLY A 46 14.32 15.37 0.17
N LEU A 47 13.47 14.74 0.94
CA LEU A 47 12.61 13.63 0.48
C LEU A 47 11.61 14.06 -0.59
N TYR A 48 11.06 15.27 -0.48
CA TYR A 48 10.06 15.81 -1.39
C TYR A 48 10.64 16.68 -2.50
N ALA A 49 11.72 17.38 -2.28
CA ALA A 49 12.38 18.22 -3.29
C ALA A 49 13.20 17.42 -4.32
N GLY A 50 13.27 16.10 -4.20
CA GLY A 50 14.06 15.25 -5.11
C GLY A 50 15.57 15.37 -4.95
N GLY A 51 16.02 16.10 -3.92
CA GLY A 51 17.42 16.42 -3.65
C GLY A 51 18.11 15.51 -2.63
N LEU A 52 17.69 14.27 -2.46
CA LEU A 52 18.48 13.33 -1.68
C LEU A 52 19.74 13.01 -2.44
N LEU A 53 20.82 13.74 -2.13
CA LEU A 53 22.15 13.44 -2.60
C LEU A 53 22.57 12.08 -1.99
N LEU A 54 22.53 11.07 -2.83
CA LEU A 54 22.81 9.69 -2.50
C LEU A 54 24.33 9.46 -2.36
N ASN A 55 24.91 9.83 -1.25
CA ASN A 55 26.20 9.28 -0.85
C ASN A 55 25.95 7.95 -0.13
N SER A 56 26.29 6.86 -0.77
CA SER A 56 25.74 5.52 -0.61
C SER A 56 26.21 4.69 0.59
N GLU A 57 26.92 5.23 1.56
CA GLU A 57 27.54 4.43 2.63
C GLU A 57 26.97 4.67 4.04
N ASP A 58 26.02 5.58 4.20
CA ASP A 58 25.45 5.87 5.51
C ASP A 58 24.17 5.05 5.76
N LYS A 59 24.12 4.37 6.92
CA LYS A 59 22.93 3.64 7.40
C LYS A 59 21.66 4.52 7.43
N ARG A 60 21.84 5.81 7.67
CA ARG A 60 20.75 6.78 7.65
C ARG A 60 20.18 6.95 6.26
N HIS A 61 21.02 6.93 5.25
CA HIS A 61 20.63 7.01 3.85
C HIS A 61 19.79 5.81 3.41
N ALA A 62 20.20 4.60 3.77
CA ALA A 62 19.46 3.37 3.51
C ALA A 62 18.07 3.40 4.20
N TYR A 63 18.02 3.92 5.43
CA TYR A 63 16.75 4.14 6.15
C TYR A 63 15.83 5.08 5.37
N LEU A 64 16.32 6.24 4.92
CA LEU A 64 15.52 7.23 4.20
C LEU A 64 15.03 6.72 2.84
N ALA A 65 15.85 5.94 2.12
CA ALA A 65 15.47 5.29 0.88
C ALA A 65 14.32 4.28 1.11
N THR A 66 14.47 3.42 2.12
CA THR A 66 13.42 2.47 2.54
C THR A 66 12.14 3.21 2.96
N LEU A 67 12.30 4.29 3.72
CA LEU A 67 11.17 5.09 4.18
C LEU A 67 10.40 5.73 3.02
N LYS A 68 11.13 6.23 2.01
CA LYS A 68 10.52 6.79 0.79
C LYS A 68 9.67 5.77 0.06
N SER A 69 10.16 4.53 -0.09
CA SER A 69 9.41 3.43 -0.70
C SER A 69 8.15 3.11 0.11
N ARG A 70 8.28 2.96 1.43
CA ARG A 70 7.15 2.68 2.31
C ARG A 70 6.08 3.77 2.29
N ILE A 71 6.49 5.04 2.28
CA ILE A 71 5.54 6.16 2.17
C ILE A 71 4.78 6.10 0.84
N ALA A 72 5.46 5.77 -0.25
CA ALA A 72 4.83 5.63 -1.56
C ALA A 72 3.82 4.46 -1.58
N GLU A 73 4.20 3.32 -1.02
CA GLU A 73 3.33 2.14 -0.89
C GLU A 73 2.10 2.42 -0.02
N ASP A 74 2.31 2.99 1.18
CA ASP A 74 1.22 3.36 2.09
C ASP A 74 0.24 4.36 1.45
N LYS A 75 0.80 5.36 0.73
CA LYS A 75 -0.01 6.35 0.04
C LYS A 75 -0.82 5.71 -1.08
N ALA A 76 -0.21 4.86 -1.90
CA ALA A 76 -0.89 4.13 -2.98
C ALA A 76 -2.01 3.25 -2.41
N ARG A 77 -1.77 2.55 -1.31
CA ARG A 77 -2.77 1.74 -0.61
C ARG A 77 -3.95 2.58 -0.11
N LEU A 78 -3.70 3.75 0.49
CA LEU A 78 -4.75 4.67 0.92
C LEU A 78 -5.55 5.21 -0.27
N GLU A 79 -4.90 5.57 -1.37
CA GLU A 79 -5.54 6.05 -2.59
C GLU A 79 -6.39 4.95 -3.26
N CYS A 80 -5.92 3.71 -3.24
CA CYS A 80 -6.69 2.55 -3.70
C CYS A 80 -7.95 2.33 -2.87
N LEU A 81 -7.85 2.39 -1.52
CA LEU A 81 -9.00 2.31 -0.62
C LEU A 81 -10.04 3.40 -0.92
N VAL A 82 -9.59 4.64 -1.11
CA VAL A 82 -10.47 5.76 -1.46
C VAL A 82 -11.14 5.51 -2.81
N ALA A 83 -10.40 5.10 -3.83
CA ALA A 83 -10.94 4.81 -5.16
C ALA A 83 -11.98 3.68 -5.14
N ARG A 84 -11.78 2.66 -4.28
CA ARG A 84 -12.74 1.57 -4.08
C ARG A 84 -14.03 2.07 -3.44
N LEU A 85 -13.94 2.88 -2.38
CA LEU A 85 -15.12 3.46 -1.73
C LEU A 85 -15.90 4.39 -2.67
N ASP A 86 -15.20 5.19 -3.47
CA ASP A 86 -15.83 6.05 -4.47
C ASP A 86 -16.56 5.23 -5.57
N ARG A 87 -15.98 4.09 -6.01
CA ARG A 87 -16.62 3.18 -7.00
C ARG A 87 -17.83 2.46 -6.43
N ALA A 88 -17.82 2.10 -5.16
CA ALA A 88 -18.97 1.44 -4.51
C ALA A 88 -20.21 2.33 -4.47
N GLY A 89 -20.08 3.65 -4.64
CA GLY A 89 -21.21 4.59 -4.69
C GLY A 89 -21.91 4.80 -3.35
N GLU A 90 -21.43 4.19 -2.29
CA GLU A 90 -21.95 4.37 -0.94
C GLU A 90 -21.34 5.61 -0.28
N SER A 91 -22.11 6.25 0.60
CA SER A 91 -21.60 7.36 1.38
C SER A 91 -20.61 6.85 2.44
N TYR A 92 -19.42 7.41 2.46
CA TYR A 92 -18.39 7.09 3.46
C TYR A 92 -17.83 8.36 4.11
N THR A 93 -17.16 8.20 5.22
CA THR A 93 -16.50 9.27 5.97
C THR A 93 -14.99 9.14 5.94
N ALA A 94 -14.26 10.21 6.29
CA ALA A 94 -12.81 10.14 6.48
C ALA A 94 -12.41 9.13 7.58
N GLU A 95 -13.29 8.90 8.56
CA GLU A 95 -13.11 7.91 9.63
C GLU A 95 -13.17 6.48 9.10
N ASP A 96 -14.06 6.20 8.14
CA ASP A 96 -14.18 4.87 7.54
C ASP A 96 -12.91 4.51 6.76
N VAL A 97 -12.32 5.46 6.04
CA VAL A 97 -11.03 5.26 5.38
C VAL A 97 -9.94 4.93 6.41
N VAL A 98 -9.89 5.66 7.54
CA VAL A 98 -8.92 5.39 8.62
C VAL A 98 -9.13 4.01 9.22
N LYS A 99 -10.36 3.63 9.52
CA LYS A 99 -10.69 2.31 10.07
C LYS A 99 -10.28 1.19 9.11
N LEU A 100 -10.63 1.30 7.84
CA LEU A 100 -10.27 0.31 6.82
C LEU A 100 -8.75 0.17 6.66
N TYR A 101 -8.02 1.28 6.70
CA TYR A 101 -6.56 1.25 6.61
C TYR A 101 -5.89 0.64 7.85
N LEU A 102 -6.36 0.99 9.06
CA LEU A 102 -5.82 0.50 10.33
C LEU A 102 -6.29 -0.90 10.69
N THR A 103 -7.42 -1.33 10.16
CA THR A 103 -7.85 -2.72 10.33
C THR A 103 -6.82 -3.59 9.62
N PRO A 104 -6.06 -4.43 10.34
CA PRO A 104 -5.23 -5.41 9.68
C PRO A 104 -6.14 -6.12 8.70
N SER A 105 -5.78 -6.15 7.43
CA SER A 105 -6.51 -6.95 6.45
C SER A 105 -6.28 -8.42 6.81
N ASN A 106 -6.99 -8.89 7.81
CA ASN A 106 -7.26 -10.31 8.04
C ASN A 106 -8.20 -10.85 6.94
N ARG A 107 -8.55 -9.98 6.00
CA ARG A 107 -9.14 -10.38 4.72
C ARG A 107 -7.96 -10.84 3.88
N GLU A 108 -7.77 -12.13 3.91
CA GLU A 108 -6.85 -12.82 3.00
C GLU A 108 -7.28 -12.42 1.58
N ASP A 109 -6.59 -11.46 0.99
CA ASP A 109 -6.79 -11.18 -0.44
C ASP A 109 -6.24 -12.35 -1.26
N PHE A 110 -6.78 -12.53 -2.43
CA PHE A 110 -6.41 -13.61 -3.35
C PHE A 110 -4.90 -13.70 -3.56
N PHE A 111 -4.20 -12.59 -3.76
CA PHE A 111 -2.77 -12.58 -4.02
C PHE A 111 -1.94 -12.94 -2.79
N THR A 112 -2.31 -12.43 -1.61
CA THR A 112 -1.63 -12.76 -0.35
C THR A 112 -1.82 -14.23 0.00
N PHE A 113 -3.02 -14.75 -0.13
CA PHE A 113 -3.30 -16.18 0.07
C PHE A 113 -2.51 -17.05 -0.92
N THR A 114 -2.50 -16.67 -2.21
CA THR A 114 -1.79 -17.43 -3.23
C THR A 114 -0.28 -17.44 -3.00
N ARG A 115 0.31 -16.31 -2.57
CA ARG A 115 1.74 -16.25 -2.19
C ARG A 115 2.06 -17.17 -1.02
N MET A 116 1.21 -17.18 0.01
CA MET A 116 1.35 -18.09 1.16
C MET A 116 1.28 -19.56 0.72
N LEU A 117 0.32 -19.90 -0.13
CA LEU A 117 0.16 -21.25 -0.67
C LEU A 117 1.39 -21.68 -1.50
N ILE A 118 1.94 -20.82 -2.35
CA ILE A 118 3.18 -21.04 -3.09
C ILE A 118 4.34 -21.35 -2.14
N GLY A 119 4.45 -20.58 -1.05
CA GLY A 119 5.46 -20.82 -0.01
C GLY A 119 5.33 -22.20 0.63
N GLN A 120 4.12 -22.60 1.01
CA GLN A 120 3.84 -23.91 1.58
C GLN A 120 4.14 -25.06 0.58
N LEU A 121 3.76 -24.90 -0.68
CA LEU A 121 4.03 -25.89 -1.73
C LEU A 121 5.55 -26.09 -1.92
N ARG A 122 6.34 -25.03 -1.87
CA ARG A 122 7.81 -25.12 -1.94
C ARG A 122 8.39 -25.84 -0.72
N GLN A 123 7.89 -25.56 0.48
CA GLN A 123 8.34 -26.22 1.71
C GLN A 123 8.08 -27.73 1.71
N VAL A 124 6.97 -28.19 1.13
CA VAL A 124 6.66 -29.62 1.00
C VAL A 124 7.25 -30.28 -0.26
N GLY A 125 8.15 -29.57 -0.97
CA GLY A 125 8.86 -30.10 -2.14
C GLY A 125 8.04 -30.16 -3.44
N LYS A 126 6.83 -29.60 -3.48
CA LYS A 126 5.96 -29.56 -4.68
C LYS A 126 6.33 -28.38 -5.59
N THR A 127 7.59 -28.30 -6.00
CA THR A 127 8.16 -27.17 -6.73
C THR A 127 7.46 -26.90 -8.08
N HIS A 128 7.19 -27.96 -8.88
CA HIS A 128 6.49 -27.80 -10.16
C HIS A 128 5.08 -27.24 -10.00
N THR A 129 4.36 -27.63 -8.95
CA THR A 129 3.04 -27.09 -8.66
C THR A 129 3.17 -25.62 -8.25
N ALA A 130 4.12 -25.29 -7.39
CA ALA A 130 4.39 -23.90 -6.97
C ALA A 130 4.69 -22.99 -8.17
N GLU A 131 5.51 -23.43 -9.13
CA GLU A 131 5.83 -22.63 -10.32
C GLU A 131 4.60 -22.40 -11.23
N ARG A 132 3.70 -23.37 -11.33
CA ARG A 132 2.41 -23.18 -12.04
C ARG A 132 1.57 -22.09 -11.36
N TYR A 133 1.45 -22.12 -10.02
CA TYR A 133 0.74 -21.10 -9.27
C TYR A 133 1.37 -19.71 -9.45
N VAL A 134 2.71 -19.62 -9.45
CA VAL A 134 3.43 -18.36 -9.74
C VAL A 134 3.07 -17.84 -11.13
N THR A 135 3.06 -18.70 -12.15
CA THR A 135 2.75 -18.31 -13.53
C THR A 135 1.33 -17.77 -13.65
N VAL A 136 0.36 -18.46 -13.07
CA VAL A 136 -1.06 -18.04 -13.09
C VAL A 136 -1.23 -16.73 -12.31
N MET A 137 -0.67 -16.65 -11.10
CA MET A 137 -0.73 -15.44 -10.27
C MET A 137 -0.15 -14.22 -10.99
N ASN A 138 0.99 -14.36 -11.65
CA ASN A 138 1.61 -13.28 -12.42
C ASN A 138 0.79 -12.87 -13.65
N SER A 139 0.16 -13.84 -14.33
CA SER A 139 -0.75 -13.56 -15.45
C SER A 139 -1.98 -12.82 -14.98
N PHE A 140 -2.60 -13.29 -13.91
CA PHE A 140 -3.78 -12.68 -13.33
C PHE A 140 -3.49 -11.28 -12.76
N GLY A 141 -2.34 -11.07 -12.12
CA GLY A 141 -1.90 -9.76 -11.63
C GLY A 141 -1.70 -8.74 -12.75
N ARG A 142 -1.23 -9.17 -13.93
CA ARG A 142 -1.15 -8.30 -15.12
C ARG A 142 -2.51 -7.93 -15.68
N PHE A 143 -3.45 -8.85 -15.64
CA PHE A 143 -4.84 -8.63 -16.08
C PHE A 143 -5.55 -7.67 -15.11
N HIS A 144 -5.51 -7.95 -13.82
CA HIS A 144 -6.24 -7.20 -12.80
C HIS A 144 -5.65 -5.80 -12.54
N ARG A 145 -4.36 -5.58 -12.83
CA ARG A 145 -3.62 -4.31 -12.67
C ARG A 145 -3.59 -3.77 -11.23
N GLU A 146 -4.11 -4.49 -10.27
CA GLU A 146 -4.13 -4.16 -8.85
C GLU A 146 -3.42 -5.27 -8.06
N ASN A 147 -2.78 -4.91 -6.95
CA ASN A 147 -2.06 -5.86 -6.10
C ASN A 147 -2.92 -6.46 -4.98
N GLU A 148 -4.16 -6.02 -4.88
CA GLU A 148 -5.16 -6.53 -3.94
C GLU A 148 -6.41 -6.96 -4.72
N LEU A 149 -6.90 -8.16 -4.44
CA LEU A 149 -8.17 -8.68 -4.92
C LEU A 149 -8.86 -9.38 -3.76
N LEU A 150 -9.95 -8.83 -3.29
CA LEU A 150 -10.73 -9.45 -2.22
C LEU A 150 -11.49 -10.67 -2.74
N TRP A 151 -11.67 -11.69 -1.90
CA TRP A 151 -12.43 -12.89 -2.26
C TRP A 151 -13.87 -12.59 -2.69
N GLU A 152 -14.46 -11.51 -2.18
CA GLU A 152 -15.80 -11.03 -2.52
C GLU A 152 -15.88 -10.46 -3.95
N GLU A 153 -14.73 -10.08 -4.53
CA GLU A 153 -14.59 -9.54 -5.89
C GLU A 153 -14.31 -10.65 -6.92
N VAL A 154 -14.00 -11.87 -6.45
CA VAL A 154 -13.77 -13.04 -7.31
C VAL A 154 -15.12 -13.65 -7.66
N ASP A 155 -15.72 -13.16 -8.72
CA ASP A 155 -17.00 -13.64 -9.24
C ASP A 155 -16.86 -14.29 -10.65
N SER A 156 -17.99 -14.73 -11.17
CA SER A 156 -18.04 -15.36 -12.49
C SER A 156 -17.70 -14.39 -13.62
N ASP A 157 -18.07 -13.12 -13.47
CA ASP A 157 -17.87 -12.09 -14.50
C ASP A 157 -16.38 -11.77 -14.62
N LEU A 158 -15.68 -11.60 -13.51
CA LEU A 158 -14.22 -11.43 -13.47
C LEU A 158 -13.50 -12.62 -14.12
N MET A 159 -13.98 -13.84 -13.90
CA MET A 159 -13.37 -15.04 -14.49
C MET A 159 -13.60 -15.11 -16.01
N VAL A 160 -14.75 -14.68 -16.52
CA VAL A 160 -15.04 -14.58 -17.96
C VAL A 160 -14.18 -13.49 -18.61
N GLU A 161 -14.00 -12.35 -17.96
CA GLU A 161 -13.11 -11.28 -18.42
C GLU A 161 -11.66 -11.77 -18.50
N TYR A 162 -11.19 -12.48 -17.48
CA TYR A 162 -9.84 -13.06 -17.48
C TYR A 162 -9.67 -14.12 -18.56
N GLU A 163 -10.66 -14.99 -18.78
CA GLU A 163 -10.62 -15.95 -19.90
C GLU A 163 -10.52 -15.24 -21.26
N THR A 164 -11.22 -14.14 -21.42
CA THR A 164 -11.17 -13.32 -22.63
C THR A 164 -9.79 -12.66 -22.83
N TYR A 165 -9.16 -12.22 -21.74
CA TYR A 165 -7.80 -11.68 -21.74
C TYR A 165 -6.74 -12.73 -22.16
N LEU A 166 -6.97 -14.01 -21.88
CA LEU A 166 -6.04 -15.10 -22.21
C LEU A 166 -6.11 -15.57 -23.69
N LYS A 167 -7.13 -15.16 -24.43
CA LYS A 167 -7.33 -15.48 -25.87
C LYS A 167 -6.60 -14.49 -26.76
#